data_2302a85806caf0f0eb3d3915f004c00c
#
_entry.id   2302a85806caf0f0eb3d3915f004c00c
#
_cell.length_a   1.000
_cell.length_b   1.000
_cell.length_c   1.000
_cell.angle_alpha   90.00
_cell.angle_beta   90.00
_cell.angle_gamma   90.00
#
_symmetry.space_group_name_H-M   'P 1'
#
loop_
_entity.id
_entity.type
_entity.pdbx_description
1 polymer ?
#
loop_
_entity_poly.entity_id
_entity_poly.type
_entity_poly.pdbx_seq_one_letter_code
_entity_poly.pdbx_strand_id
1 'polypeptide(L)'
;MAPLSLPQFRAEFCLPIRKFYERRVPHVPQAKLEEIFLTEYPKHHAAITVLPHTREFLRFCQERHMGVYIASTVDAHTYETQMARFGIGPFITKPYIGIVDKTSTIHRILDENHLDRDETMFVGDMEHDIEAGQAGGIHTCAVLTGYNHLERLRAMGPDLICQDLGELQQFLAEQEVVRG
;
A
#
# COMPACT_ATOMS: atom_id res chain seq x y z
N MET A 1 24.61 -11.37 -11.11
CA MET A 1 23.93 -10.13 -11.50
C MET A 1 24.13 -9.10 -10.40
N ALA A 2 24.38 -7.83 -10.73
CA ALA A 2 24.47 -6.78 -9.72
C ALA A 2 23.07 -6.47 -9.14
N PRO A 3 22.96 -6.19 -7.82
CA PRO A 3 21.70 -5.74 -7.23
C PRO A 3 21.23 -4.43 -7.88
N LEU A 4 19.91 -4.29 -7.98
CA LEU A 4 19.33 -3.03 -8.45
C LEU A 4 19.48 -1.96 -7.37
N SER A 5 19.73 -0.72 -7.79
CA SER A 5 19.48 0.43 -6.93
C SER A 5 17.99 0.59 -6.69
N LEU A 6 17.58 1.26 -5.60
CA LEU A 6 16.18 1.48 -5.31
C LEU A 6 15.41 2.20 -6.45
N PRO A 7 15.96 3.25 -7.10
CA PRO A 7 15.32 3.85 -8.26
C PRO A 7 15.12 2.88 -9.43
N GLN A 8 16.14 2.04 -9.74
CA GLN A 8 16.02 1.02 -10.77
C GLN A 8 14.96 -0.02 -10.43
N PHE A 9 14.93 -0.48 -9.17
CA PHE A 9 13.91 -1.39 -8.69
C PHE A 9 12.50 -0.80 -8.87
N ARG A 10 12.29 0.43 -8.42
CA ARG A 10 10.99 1.13 -8.55
C ARG A 10 10.53 1.33 -10.00
N ALA A 11 11.47 1.54 -10.91
CA ALA A 11 11.17 1.68 -12.33
C ALA A 11 10.75 0.35 -13.00
N GLU A 12 11.30 -0.76 -12.54
CA GLU A 12 11.14 -2.07 -13.19
C GLU A 12 10.15 -3.00 -12.48
N PHE A 13 9.98 -2.84 -11.16
CA PHE A 13 9.12 -3.73 -10.37
C PHE A 13 7.66 -3.67 -10.84
N CYS A 14 7.03 -4.83 -10.97
CA CYS A 14 5.63 -4.95 -11.35
C CYS A 14 5.00 -6.20 -10.74
N LEU A 15 3.69 -6.15 -10.58
CA LEU A 15 2.88 -7.33 -10.25
C LEU A 15 2.25 -7.93 -11.52
N PRO A 16 1.99 -9.23 -11.55
CA PRO A 16 2.46 -10.18 -10.55
C PRO A 16 3.99 -10.31 -10.59
N ILE A 17 4.60 -10.52 -9.44
CA ILE A 17 6.07 -10.57 -9.24
C ILE A 17 6.79 -11.52 -10.21
N ARG A 18 6.08 -12.54 -10.69
CA ARG A 18 6.59 -13.46 -11.71
C ARG A 18 7.05 -12.72 -12.95
N LYS A 19 6.29 -11.74 -13.45
CA LYS A 19 6.65 -10.95 -14.64
C LYS A 19 7.95 -10.15 -14.43
N PHE A 20 8.16 -9.64 -13.22
CA PHE A 20 9.41 -8.97 -12.88
C PHE A 20 10.60 -9.93 -12.93
N TYR A 21 10.48 -11.13 -12.36
CA TYR A 21 11.54 -12.12 -12.37
C TYR A 21 11.81 -12.70 -13.76
N GLU A 22 10.78 -12.94 -14.57
CA GLU A 22 10.92 -13.41 -15.96
C GLU A 22 11.75 -12.45 -16.81
N ARG A 23 11.67 -11.14 -16.57
CA ARG A 23 12.49 -10.15 -17.26
C ARG A 23 13.93 -10.07 -16.74
N ARG A 24 14.12 -10.23 -15.45
CA ARG A 24 15.42 -10.02 -14.80
C ARG A 24 16.27 -11.26 -14.70
N VAL A 25 15.68 -12.40 -14.45
CA VAL A 25 16.36 -13.68 -14.21
C VAL A 25 15.63 -14.85 -14.89
N PRO A 26 15.39 -14.79 -16.22
CA PRO A 26 14.56 -15.76 -16.94
C PRO A 26 15.08 -17.20 -16.86
N HIS A 27 16.36 -17.38 -16.51
CA HIS A 27 17.01 -18.68 -16.36
C HIS A 27 16.87 -19.28 -14.96
N VAL A 28 16.29 -18.56 -14.01
CA VAL A 28 16.09 -19.06 -12.63
C VAL A 28 14.65 -19.57 -12.49
N PRO A 29 14.45 -20.85 -12.13
CA PRO A 29 13.11 -21.39 -11.91
C PRO A 29 12.37 -20.64 -10.80
N GLN A 30 11.06 -20.43 -10.95
CA GLN A 30 10.22 -19.71 -9.99
C GLN A 30 10.32 -20.32 -8.58
N ALA A 31 10.27 -21.66 -8.46
CA ALA A 31 10.40 -22.35 -7.18
C ALA A 31 11.71 -22.00 -6.45
N LYS A 32 12.79 -21.75 -7.20
CA LYS A 32 14.08 -21.34 -6.60
C LYS A 32 14.04 -19.88 -6.12
N LEU A 33 13.32 -19.01 -6.81
CA LEU A 33 13.12 -17.62 -6.39
C LEU A 33 12.26 -17.55 -5.14
N GLU A 34 11.23 -18.37 -5.05
CA GLU A 34 10.37 -18.49 -3.86
C GLU A 34 11.16 -19.04 -2.66
N GLU A 35 11.98 -20.07 -2.85
CA GLU A 35 12.89 -20.60 -1.81
C GLU A 35 13.85 -19.52 -1.29
N ILE A 36 14.45 -18.75 -2.20
CA ILE A 36 15.35 -17.64 -1.84
C ILE A 36 14.58 -16.58 -1.05
N PHE A 37 13.39 -16.19 -1.52
CA PHE A 37 12.58 -15.21 -0.83
C PHE A 37 12.22 -15.67 0.59
N LEU A 38 11.70 -16.88 0.75
CA LEU A 38 11.33 -17.45 2.04
C LEU A 38 12.52 -17.59 2.99
N THR A 39 13.74 -17.76 2.45
CA THR A 39 14.96 -17.89 3.24
C THR A 39 15.55 -16.54 3.63
N GLU A 40 15.52 -15.57 2.73
CA GLU A 40 16.20 -14.28 2.93
C GLU A 40 15.29 -13.24 3.60
N TYR A 41 14.02 -13.17 3.22
CA TYR A 41 13.09 -12.16 3.72
C TYR A 41 13.00 -12.12 5.27
N PRO A 42 12.88 -13.25 6.00
CA PRO A 42 12.83 -13.23 7.46
C PRO A 42 14.07 -12.62 8.12
N LYS A 43 15.25 -12.75 7.49
CA LYS A 43 16.51 -12.19 8.03
C LYS A 43 16.50 -10.67 8.07
N HIS A 44 15.67 -10.04 7.25
CA HIS A 44 15.56 -8.58 7.15
C HIS A 44 14.39 -7.99 7.94
N HIS A 45 13.54 -8.81 8.57
CA HIS A 45 12.38 -8.33 9.35
C HIS A 45 12.78 -7.32 10.43
N ALA A 46 13.94 -7.50 11.06
CA ALA A 46 14.43 -6.58 12.09
C ALA A 46 14.76 -5.17 11.54
N ALA A 47 15.07 -5.06 10.25
CA ALA A 47 15.40 -3.78 9.61
C ALA A 47 14.17 -3.03 9.09
N ILE A 48 12.99 -3.68 9.03
CA ILE A 48 11.75 -3.03 8.59
C ILE A 48 11.33 -1.99 9.63
N THR A 49 11.02 -0.78 9.18
CA THR A 49 10.56 0.32 10.01
C THR A 49 9.23 0.88 9.48
N VAL A 50 8.53 1.59 10.33
CA VAL A 50 7.35 2.38 9.91
C VAL A 50 7.83 3.53 9.04
N LEU A 51 7.14 3.78 7.95
CA LEU A 51 7.45 4.91 7.07
C LEU A 51 7.22 6.25 7.81
N PRO A 52 7.94 7.32 7.41
CA PRO A 52 7.74 8.64 7.98
C PRO A 52 6.25 9.07 7.97
N HIS A 53 5.84 9.83 8.96
CA HIS A 53 4.49 10.39 9.13
C HIS A 53 3.35 9.37 9.29
N THR A 54 3.63 8.05 9.27
CA THR A 54 2.56 7.03 9.41
C THR A 54 1.82 7.15 10.75
N ARG A 55 2.53 7.34 11.86
CA ARG A 55 1.91 7.43 13.18
C ARG A 55 1.10 8.70 13.35
N GLU A 56 1.62 9.79 12.84
CA GLU A 56 0.98 11.11 12.85
C GLU A 56 -0.32 11.06 12.04
N PHE A 57 -0.26 10.49 10.85
CA PHE A 57 -1.43 10.32 9.98
C PHE A 57 -2.50 9.40 10.59
N LEU A 58 -2.10 8.27 11.17
CA LEU A 58 -3.03 7.36 11.83
C LEU A 58 -3.71 8.01 13.04
N ARG A 59 -2.98 8.82 13.81
CA ARG A 59 -3.55 9.60 14.92
C ARG A 59 -4.51 10.67 14.40
N PHE A 60 -4.15 11.37 13.34
CA PHE A 60 -5.01 12.33 12.65
C PHE A 60 -6.35 11.69 12.23
N CYS A 61 -6.30 10.49 11.63
CA CYS A 61 -7.51 9.76 11.28
C CYS A 61 -8.37 9.42 12.52
N GLN A 62 -7.73 8.96 13.59
CA GLN A 62 -8.43 8.60 14.82
C GLN A 62 -9.11 9.81 15.48
N GLU A 63 -8.42 10.95 15.57
CA GLU A 63 -8.95 12.20 16.13
C GLU A 63 -10.16 12.73 15.36
N ARG A 64 -10.28 12.37 14.08
CA ARG A 64 -11.37 12.74 13.18
C ARG A 64 -12.39 11.66 12.94
N HIS A 65 -12.30 10.57 13.71
CA HIS A 65 -13.20 9.42 13.57
C HIS A 65 -13.22 8.80 12.16
N MET A 66 -12.13 8.96 11.40
CA MET A 66 -11.97 8.32 10.10
C MET A 66 -11.63 6.84 10.29
N GLY A 67 -12.36 5.94 9.65
CA GLY A 67 -12.05 4.51 9.63
C GLY A 67 -10.81 4.21 8.80
N VAL A 68 -9.87 3.43 9.35
CA VAL A 68 -8.66 3.00 8.63
C VAL A 68 -8.73 1.50 8.35
N TYR A 69 -8.72 1.14 7.09
CA TYR A 69 -8.80 -0.24 6.60
C TYR A 69 -7.52 -0.60 5.87
N ILE A 70 -6.98 -1.80 6.13
CA ILE A 70 -5.78 -2.30 5.45
C ILE A 70 -6.20 -3.32 4.40
N ALA A 71 -5.77 -3.12 3.16
CA ALA A 71 -5.90 -4.10 2.07
C ALA A 71 -4.51 -4.54 1.60
N SER A 72 -4.05 -5.73 2.00
CA SER A 72 -2.67 -6.18 1.77
C SER A 72 -2.56 -7.64 1.37
N THR A 73 -1.53 -7.95 0.58
CA THR A 73 -1.13 -9.33 0.25
C THR A 73 -0.36 -10.03 1.37
N VAL A 74 0.01 -9.31 2.43
CA VAL A 74 0.76 -9.86 3.57
C VAL A 74 -0.05 -10.98 4.24
N ASP A 75 0.65 -12.02 4.72
CA ASP A 75 0.03 -13.10 5.51
C ASP A 75 -0.30 -12.65 6.94
N ALA A 76 -1.19 -13.40 7.61
CA ALA A 76 -1.69 -13.08 8.95
C ALA A 76 -0.58 -12.96 10.00
N HIS A 77 0.36 -13.92 10.00
CA HIS A 77 1.45 -13.94 10.98
C HIS A 77 2.37 -12.73 10.84
N THR A 78 2.76 -12.41 9.61
CA THR A 78 3.60 -11.23 9.32
C THR A 78 2.87 -9.95 9.71
N TYR A 79 1.57 -9.82 9.37
CA TYR A 79 0.76 -8.67 9.75
C TYR A 79 0.72 -8.48 11.28
N GLU A 80 0.33 -9.50 12.02
CA GLU A 80 0.21 -9.45 13.49
C GLU A 80 1.54 -9.09 14.15
N THR A 81 2.63 -9.70 13.69
CA THR A 81 3.98 -9.43 14.19
C THR A 81 4.38 -7.97 13.96
N GLN A 82 4.10 -7.43 12.77
CA GLN A 82 4.42 -6.04 12.44
C GLN A 82 3.54 -5.05 13.22
N MET A 83 2.24 -5.31 13.33
CA MET A 83 1.31 -4.45 14.09
C MET A 83 1.69 -4.36 15.56
N ALA A 84 2.04 -5.50 16.18
CA ALA A 84 2.52 -5.54 17.56
C ALA A 84 3.84 -4.79 17.72
N ARG A 85 4.81 -5.05 16.86
CA ARG A 85 6.13 -4.42 16.88
C ARG A 85 6.06 -2.91 16.68
N PHE A 86 5.24 -2.45 15.76
CA PHE A 86 5.12 -1.02 15.44
C PHE A 86 4.15 -0.28 16.35
N GLY A 87 3.30 -0.99 17.10
CA GLY A 87 2.31 -0.39 17.99
C GLY A 87 1.28 0.48 17.23
N ILE A 88 0.98 0.14 15.98
CA ILE A 88 0.01 0.87 15.16
C ILE A 88 -1.33 0.12 15.01
N GLY A 89 -1.39 -1.13 15.48
CA GLY A 89 -2.62 -1.93 15.45
C GLY A 89 -3.87 -1.23 16.00
N PRO A 90 -3.79 -0.51 17.14
CA PRO A 90 -4.95 0.19 17.72
C PRO A 90 -5.59 1.26 16.83
N PHE A 91 -4.88 1.74 15.80
CA PHE A 91 -5.42 2.72 14.84
C PHE A 91 -6.15 2.08 13.67
N ILE A 92 -6.03 0.75 13.49
CA ILE A 92 -6.62 0.04 12.35
C ILE A 92 -8.02 -0.43 12.73
N THR A 93 -9.02 0.05 11.98
CA THR A 93 -10.41 -0.34 12.15
C THR A 93 -10.63 -1.80 11.76
N LYS A 94 -10.14 -2.19 10.57
CA LYS A 94 -10.23 -3.58 10.11
C LYS A 94 -9.16 -3.90 9.06
N PRO A 95 -8.38 -4.99 9.27
CA PRO A 95 -7.46 -5.49 8.26
C PRO A 95 -8.13 -6.48 7.30
N TYR A 96 -7.81 -6.36 6.03
CA TYR A 96 -8.05 -7.34 4.97
C TYR A 96 -6.69 -7.77 4.44
N ILE A 97 -6.24 -8.94 4.84
CA ILE A 97 -4.90 -9.48 4.57
C ILE A 97 -4.97 -10.75 3.72
N GLY A 98 -3.86 -11.14 3.11
CA GLY A 98 -3.83 -12.26 2.17
C GLY A 98 -4.58 -11.98 0.86
N ILE A 99 -4.83 -10.71 0.54
CA ILE A 99 -5.55 -10.32 -0.67
C ILE A 99 -4.61 -10.39 -1.87
N VAL A 100 -4.86 -11.31 -2.78
CA VAL A 100 -4.09 -11.43 -4.03
C VAL A 100 -4.58 -10.43 -5.08
N ASP A 101 -5.89 -10.22 -5.16
CA ASP A 101 -6.53 -9.29 -6.09
C ASP A 101 -7.36 -8.25 -5.33
N LYS A 102 -6.82 -7.03 -5.25
CA LYS A 102 -7.46 -5.90 -4.58
C LYS A 102 -8.65 -5.38 -5.38
N THR A 103 -8.59 -5.44 -6.71
CA THR A 103 -9.63 -4.92 -7.60
C THR A 103 -10.94 -5.68 -7.44
N SER A 104 -10.88 -7.00 -7.31
CA SER A 104 -12.07 -7.81 -7.04
C SER A 104 -12.55 -7.70 -5.58
N THR A 105 -11.63 -7.41 -4.64
CA THR A 105 -11.93 -7.40 -3.21
C THR A 105 -12.50 -6.07 -2.72
N ILE A 106 -12.23 -4.96 -3.43
CA ILE A 106 -12.60 -3.62 -2.96
C ILE A 106 -14.12 -3.48 -2.74
N HIS A 107 -14.95 -4.01 -3.62
CA HIS A 107 -16.41 -3.94 -3.48
C HIS A 107 -16.88 -4.60 -2.19
N ARG A 108 -16.32 -5.78 -1.85
CA ARG A 108 -16.62 -6.46 -0.59
C ARG A 108 -16.21 -5.63 0.63
N ILE A 109 -15.04 -4.96 0.57
CA ILE A 109 -14.59 -4.08 1.66
C ILE A 109 -15.56 -2.92 1.88
N LEU A 110 -16.00 -2.29 0.80
CA LEU A 110 -16.96 -1.19 0.84
C LEU A 110 -18.31 -1.64 1.41
N ASP A 111 -18.85 -2.74 0.89
CA ASP A 111 -20.16 -3.25 1.24
C ASP A 111 -20.20 -3.77 2.70
N GLU A 112 -19.20 -4.56 3.13
CA GLU A 112 -19.13 -5.12 4.50
C GLU A 112 -19.01 -4.04 5.58
N ASN A 113 -18.46 -2.88 5.25
CA ASN A 113 -18.24 -1.81 6.22
C ASN A 113 -19.15 -0.60 5.99
N HIS A 114 -20.09 -0.71 5.04
CA HIS A 114 -21.03 0.37 4.67
C HIS A 114 -20.34 1.70 4.37
N LEU A 115 -19.23 1.63 3.63
CA LEU A 115 -18.43 2.81 3.30
C LEU A 115 -19.08 3.59 2.15
N ASP A 116 -19.26 4.90 2.37
CA ASP A 116 -19.68 5.80 1.32
C ASP A 116 -18.54 6.02 0.33
N ARG A 117 -18.85 5.90 -0.98
CA ARG A 117 -17.83 5.99 -2.03
C ARG A 117 -17.26 7.40 -2.15
N ASP A 118 -18.08 8.41 -1.96
CA ASP A 118 -17.68 9.81 -2.07
C ASP A 118 -16.87 10.28 -0.83
N GLU A 119 -16.89 9.50 0.27
CA GLU A 119 -16.15 9.76 1.50
C GLU A 119 -15.00 8.76 1.73
N THR A 120 -14.76 7.87 0.77
CA THR A 120 -13.73 6.82 0.90
C THR A 120 -12.59 7.06 -0.07
N MET A 121 -11.35 6.89 0.41
CA MET A 121 -10.14 7.03 -0.39
C MET A 121 -9.26 5.77 -0.28
N PHE A 122 -8.83 5.25 -1.43
CA PHE A 122 -7.78 4.24 -1.48
C PHE A 122 -6.41 4.91 -1.57
N VAL A 123 -5.56 4.64 -0.59
CA VAL A 123 -4.19 5.18 -0.52
C VAL A 123 -3.20 4.05 -0.78
N GLY A 124 -2.32 4.21 -1.77
CA GLY A 124 -1.35 3.17 -2.11
C GLY A 124 -0.15 3.67 -2.88
N ASP A 125 0.83 2.81 -3.03
CA ASP A 125 2.13 3.10 -3.65
C ASP A 125 2.35 2.34 -4.96
N MET A 126 1.34 1.63 -5.43
CA MET A 126 1.41 0.80 -6.64
C MET A 126 0.26 1.11 -7.61
N GLU A 127 0.52 0.87 -8.91
CA GLU A 127 -0.51 0.93 -9.95
C GLU A 127 -1.76 0.13 -9.57
N HIS A 128 -1.57 -1.06 -9.03
CA HIS A 128 -2.65 -1.96 -8.59
C HIS A 128 -3.52 -1.38 -7.45
N ASP A 129 -2.98 -0.50 -6.64
CA ASP A 129 -3.75 0.19 -5.58
C ASP A 129 -4.70 1.23 -6.21
N ILE A 130 -4.20 1.95 -7.19
CA ILE A 130 -5.00 2.94 -7.92
C ILE A 130 -6.10 2.25 -8.73
N GLU A 131 -5.76 1.15 -9.44
CA GLU A 131 -6.74 0.32 -10.13
C GLU A 131 -7.86 -0.16 -9.19
N ALA A 132 -7.50 -0.60 -7.99
CA ALA A 132 -8.48 -1.08 -7.01
C ALA A 132 -9.42 0.05 -6.54
N GLY A 133 -8.89 1.22 -6.22
CA GLY A 133 -9.71 2.38 -5.85
C GLY A 133 -10.65 2.81 -6.96
N GLN A 134 -10.16 2.89 -8.20
CA GLN A 134 -10.95 3.22 -9.39
C GLN A 134 -12.06 2.18 -9.64
N ALA A 135 -11.73 0.88 -9.53
CA ALA A 135 -12.73 -0.19 -9.65
C ALA A 135 -13.81 -0.08 -8.57
N GLY A 136 -13.45 0.32 -7.36
CA GLY A 136 -14.39 0.58 -6.26
C GLY A 136 -15.25 1.83 -6.47
N GLY A 137 -14.90 2.71 -7.41
CA GLY A 137 -15.54 4.01 -7.60
C GLY A 137 -15.33 4.94 -6.41
N ILE A 138 -14.16 4.88 -5.79
CA ILE A 138 -13.76 5.69 -4.64
C ILE A 138 -12.57 6.58 -5.00
N HIS A 139 -12.30 7.59 -4.19
CA HIS A 139 -11.13 8.44 -4.37
C HIS A 139 -9.83 7.66 -4.29
N THR A 140 -8.81 8.11 -5.02
CA THR A 140 -7.51 7.46 -5.10
C THR A 140 -6.38 8.43 -4.77
N CYS A 141 -5.46 8.00 -3.91
CA CYS A 141 -4.25 8.76 -3.60
C CYS A 141 -3.02 7.87 -3.79
N ALA A 142 -2.14 8.28 -4.69
CA ALA A 142 -0.83 7.65 -4.84
C ALA A 142 0.19 8.28 -3.88
N VAL A 143 0.92 7.46 -3.12
CA VAL A 143 2.03 7.91 -2.26
C VAL A 143 3.37 7.44 -2.81
N LEU A 144 4.38 8.33 -2.84
CA LEU A 144 5.66 8.08 -3.48
C LEU A 144 6.70 7.41 -2.57
N THR A 145 6.27 6.90 -1.43
CA THR A 145 7.15 6.23 -0.45
C THR A 145 7.46 4.78 -0.78
N GLY A 146 6.73 4.17 -1.71
CA GLY A 146 6.75 2.72 -1.92
C GLY A 146 7.41 2.23 -3.21
N TYR A 147 6.76 1.25 -3.86
CA TYR A 147 7.35 0.44 -4.93
C TYR A 147 7.32 1.06 -6.31
N ASN A 148 6.29 1.83 -6.68
CA ASN A 148 6.22 2.38 -8.02
C ASN A 148 6.77 3.79 -8.13
N HIS A 149 7.30 4.09 -9.31
CA HIS A 149 7.85 5.40 -9.64
C HIS A 149 6.71 6.39 -9.97
N LEU A 150 6.95 7.68 -9.71
CA LEU A 150 5.98 8.77 -9.96
C LEU A 150 5.32 8.69 -11.34
N GLU A 151 6.10 8.49 -12.40
CA GLU A 151 5.58 8.49 -13.77
C GLU A 151 4.58 7.35 -14.02
N ARG A 152 4.81 6.19 -13.39
CA ARG A 152 3.90 5.04 -13.48
C ARG A 152 2.61 5.32 -12.74
N LEU A 153 2.70 5.83 -11.52
CA LEU A 153 1.52 6.19 -10.72
C LEU A 153 0.70 7.30 -11.39
N ARG A 154 1.39 8.33 -11.94
CA ARG A 154 0.73 9.40 -12.67
C ARG A 154 -0.02 8.89 -13.91
N ALA A 155 0.53 7.92 -14.62
CA ALA A 155 -0.11 7.32 -15.80
C ALA A 155 -1.42 6.60 -15.46
N MET A 156 -1.62 6.16 -14.20
CA MET A 156 -2.86 5.56 -13.72
C MET A 156 -3.97 6.59 -13.48
N GLY A 157 -3.66 7.89 -13.46
CA GLY A 157 -4.62 8.97 -13.24
C GLY A 157 -5.27 8.95 -11.84
N PRO A 158 -4.51 8.84 -10.74
CA PRO A 158 -5.08 8.97 -9.41
C PRO A 158 -5.62 10.41 -9.19
N ASP A 159 -6.61 10.55 -8.31
CA ASP A 159 -7.17 11.86 -7.97
C ASP A 159 -6.13 12.74 -7.24
N LEU A 160 -5.23 12.12 -6.48
CA LEU A 160 -4.19 12.80 -5.72
C LEU A 160 -2.86 12.05 -5.81
N ILE A 161 -1.75 12.80 -5.82
CA ILE A 161 -0.40 12.26 -5.69
C ILE A 161 0.30 13.02 -4.57
N CYS A 162 0.73 12.31 -3.53
CA CYS A 162 1.43 12.86 -2.38
C CYS A 162 2.84 12.24 -2.25
N GLN A 163 3.78 13.02 -1.73
CA GLN A 163 5.13 12.51 -1.43
C GLN A 163 5.07 11.40 -0.38
N ASP A 164 4.25 11.61 0.67
CA ASP A 164 4.04 10.69 1.78
C ASP A 164 2.69 10.95 2.49
N LEU A 165 2.45 10.24 3.59
CA LEU A 165 1.24 10.42 4.40
C LEU A 165 1.18 11.77 5.13
N GLY A 166 2.30 12.46 5.31
CA GLY A 166 2.33 13.81 5.89
C GLY A 166 1.72 14.84 4.95
N GLU A 167 2.05 14.78 3.65
CA GLU A 167 1.45 15.65 2.64
C GLU A 167 -0.05 15.36 2.47
N LEU A 168 -0.44 14.08 2.48
CA LEU A 168 -1.85 13.70 2.47
C LEU A 168 -2.60 14.25 3.69
N GLN A 169 -2.01 14.18 4.88
CA GLN A 169 -2.59 14.74 6.10
C GLN A 169 -2.83 16.25 5.97
N GLN A 170 -1.86 16.98 5.45
CA GLN A 170 -1.98 18.42 5.23
C GLN A 170 -3.12 18.74 4.27
N PHE A 171 -3.18 18.04 3.14
CA PHE A 171 -4.25 18.19 2.17
C PHE A 171 -5.64 17.97 2.79
N LEU A 172 -5.82 16.87 3.53
CA LEU A 172 -7.12 16.56 4.17
C LEU A 172 -7.51 17.60 5.23
N ALA A 173 -6.55 18.08 6.02
CA ALA A 173 -6.80 19.13 7.01
C ALA A 173 -7.24 20.46 6.37
N GLU A 174 -6.68 20.84 5.22
CA GLU A 174 -7.06 22.03 4.48
C GLU A 174 -8.49 21.94 3.91
N GLN A 175 -8.91 20.75 3.46
CA GLN A 175 -10.28 20.55 2.94
C GLN A 175 -11.34 20.71 4.05
N GLU A 176 -11.04 20.36 5.29
CA GLU A 176 -11.96 20.56 6.42
C GLU A 176 -12.20 22.06 6.70
N VAL A 177 -11.16 22.88 6.61
CA VAL A 177 -11.26 24.33 6.84
C VAL A 177 -12.15 25.01 5.80
N VAL A 178 -12.19 24.48 4.57
CA VAL A 178 -13.01 25.06 3.48
C VAL A 178 -14.50 24.70 3.63
N ARG A 179 -14.81 23.57 4.30
CA ARG A 179 -16.19 23.07 4.49
C ARG A 179 -16.87 23.57 5.77
N GLY A 180 -16.13 24.14 6.72
CA GLY A 180 -16.63 24.70 7.99
C GLY A 180 -16.79 26.18 7.95
#